data_2fd01d218dba623a2251c8d226fef270
#
_entry.id   2fd01d218dba623a2251c8d226fef270
#
_cell.length_a   1.000
_cell.length_b   1.000
_cell.length_c   1.000
_cell.angle_alpha   90.00
_cell.angle_beta   90.00
_cell.angle_gamma   90.00
#
_symmetry.space_group_name_H-M   'P 1'
#
loop_
_entity.id
_entity.type
_entity.pdbx_description
1 polymer ?
#
loop_
_entity_poly.entity_id
_entity_poly.type
_entity_poly.pdbx_seq_one_letter_code
_entity_poly.pdbx_strand_id
1 'polypeptide(L)'
;METFVYTTHAMRIRFQRGCRSRVAEEADLLGLEKVMVLSTPEQENQAAEISDALGYRSAGVLAVARMHTPTDVTERAVDSLSRAGADGTVSIGGGSTIGLGKAIALRTNIPQIAIPTTYAGSEMTSILGQTKDGVKSTLRDARVIPACVLYDVECTLTLPSAASSNSGLNAIAHAVEGLYSQDRNPISKLQCIDAVRTLVDALPVVARKPDDIEARQKAQYGAFLCGLALGQSGMALHHKLCHVLGGAFDLPHAETHAVVLPYAAEFNADAEGFEPIRQLFGDVGIGAGFWEFARLLGAPSSLAEIGMPEDGIERAADLAVASPYWNPRSFDRSDMLILIRAAFDGARPAN
;
A
#
# COMPACT_ATOMS: atom_id res chain seq x y z
N MET A 1 -23.44 -22.41 -3.10
CA MET A 1 -22.77 -21.21 -2.53
C MET A 1 -21.52 -21.71 -1.82
N GLU A 2 -20.39 -21.13 -2.12
CA GLU A 2 -19.10 -21.44 -1.47
C GLU A 2 -19.19 -21.09 0.02
N THR A 3 -18.68 -21.95 0.91
CA THR A 3 -18.62 -21.68 2.35
C THR A 3 -17.33 -20.94 2.65
N PHE A 4 -17.40 -19.87 3.43
CA PHE A 4 -16.23 -19.04 3.78
C PHE A 4 -16.35 -18.46 5.19
N VAL A 5 -15.22 -18.06 5.75
CA VAL A 5 -15.15 -17.26 6.97
C VAL A 5 -14.77 -15.83 6.57
N TYR A 6 -15.49 -14.85 7.08
CA TYR A 6 -15.21 -13.44 6.82
C TYR A 6 -15.05 -12.71 8.16
N THR A 7 -13.87 -12.19 8.41
CA THR A 7 -13.57 -11.46 9.65
C THR A 7 -13.24 -9.99 9.29
N THR A 8 -13.93 -9.08 9.96
CA THR A 8 -13.65 -7.63 9.88
C THR A 8 -13.17 -7.12 11.22
N HIS A 9 -12.39 -6.04 11.20
CA HIS A 9 -12.00 -5.30 12.37
C HIS A 9 -12.86 -4.06 12.52
N ALA A 10 -13.15 -3.68 13.77
CA ALA A 10 -13.85 -2.43 14.04
C ALA A 10 -12.96 -1.25 13.65
N MET A 11 -13.34 -0.56 12.59
CA MET A 11 -12.65 0.61 12.07
C MET A 11 -13.70 1.61 11.60
N ARG A 12 -13.51 2.89 11.94
CA ARG A 12 -14.35 3.97 11.41
C ARG A 12 -13.70 4.59 10.19
N ILE A 13 -14.45 4.75 9.11
CA ILE A 13 -13.98 5.35 7.86
C ILE A 13 -14.84 6.55 7.54
N ARG A 14 -14.19 7.70 7.34
CA ARG A 14 -14.82 8.91 6.78
C ARG A 14 -14.21 9.18 5.42
N PHE A 15 -15.01 9.06 4.38
CA PHE A 15 -14.62 9.32 3.00
C PHE A 15 -15.32 10.57 2.51
N GLN A 16 -14.65 11.73 2.62
CA GLN A 16 -15.25 13.02 2.30
C GLN A 16 -14.16 14.06 2.02
N ARG A 17 -14.35 14.88 0.99
CA ARG A 17 -13.49 16.04 0.72
C ARG A 17 -13.47 17.00 1.91
N GLY A 18 -12.28 17.46 2.31
CA GLY A 18 -12.07 18.37 3.44
C GLY A 18 -12.27 17.75 4.82
N CYS A 19 -12.44 16.42 4.92
CA CYS A 19 -12.73 15.77 6.20
C CYS A 19 -11.56 15.80 7.19
N ARG A 20 -10.34 16.11 6.76
CA ARG A 20 -9.20 16.31 7.66
C ARG A 20 -9.46 17.38 8.71
N SER A 21 -10.26 18.40 8.39
CA SER A 21 -10.66 19.45 9.34
C SER A 21 -11.56 18.93 10.48
N ARG A 22 -12.12 17.73 10.34
CA ARG A 22 -12.99 17.09 11.34
C ARG A 22 -12.22 16.13 12.25
N VAL A 23 -10.89 16.18 12.25
CA VAL A 23 -10.03 15.29 13.05
C VAL A 23 -10.33 15.39 14.54
N ALA A 24 -10.70 16.59 15.04
CA ALA A 24 -11.11 16.78 16.43
C ALA A 24 -12.41 16.02 16.78
N GLU A 25 -13.40 15.98 15.85
CA GLU A 25 -14.62 15.18 16.04
C GLU A 25 -14.30 13.68 16.16
N GLU A 26 -13.38 13.19 15.33
CA GLU A 26 -12.98 11.77 15.39
C GLU A 26 -12.17 11.46 16.67
N ALA A 27 -11.35 12.41 17.14
CA ALA A 27 -10.67 12.29 18.42
C ALA A 27 -11.68 12.23 19.59
N ASP A 28 -12.74 13.05 19.54
CA ASP A 28 -13.83 13.02 20.53
C ASP A 28 -14.56 11.66 20.55
N LEU A 29 -14.88 11.12 19.39
CA LEU A 29 -15.53 9.81 19.27
C LEU A 29 -14.68 8.67 19.82
N LEU A 30 -13.36 8.81 19.79
CA LEU A 30 -12.40 7.86 20.33
C LEU A 30 -12.06 8.14 21.82
N GLY A 31 -12.58 9.24 22.41
CA GLY A 31 -12.31 9.64 23.79
C GLY A 31 -10.89 10.15 24.02
N LEU A 32 -10.24 10.72 23.00
CA LEU A 32 -8.86 11.19 23.05
C LEU A 32 -8.79 12.62 23.58
N GLU A 33 -7.91 12.86 24.54
CA GLU A 33 -7.71 14.18 25.15
C GLU A 33 -6.43 14.87 24.66
N LYS A 34 -5.39 14.09 24.35
CA LYS A 34 -4.08 14.56 23.91
C LYS A 34 -3.54 13.76 22.74
N VAL A 35 -3.52 14.37 21.56
CA VAL A 35 -3.23 13.69 20.31
C VAL A 35 -1.95 14.23 19.67
N MET A 36 -0.97 13.36 19.44
CA MET A 36 0.27 13.69 18.73
C MET A 36 0.09 13.51 17.22
N VAL A 37 0.42 14.54 16.44
CA VAL A 37 0.39 14.45 14.97
C VAL A 37 1.73 13.95 14.44
N LEU A 38 1.70 12.92 13.60
CA LEU A 38 2.87 12.28 13.02
C LEU A 38 2.96 12.60 11.52
N SER A 39 4.13 12.93 11.03
CA SER A 39 4.42 13.12 9.60
C SER A 39 5.87 12.79 9.26
N THR A 40 6.19 12.79 7.97
CA THR A 40 7.59 12.96 7.54
C THR A 40 8.00 14.44 7.65
N PRO A 41 9.31 14.77 7.66
CA PRO A 41 9.76 16.16 7.64
C PRO A 41 9.19 16.98 6.48
N GLU A 42 9.04 16.36 5.30
CA GLU A 42 8.53 17.02 4.08
C GLU A 42 7.03 17.38 4.18
N GLN A 43 6.29 16.71 5.08
CA GLN A 43 4.84 16.92 5.30
C GLN A 43 4.55 17.67 6.61
N GLU A 44 5.54 18.28 7.25
CA GLU A 44 5.40 18.99 8.53
C GLU A 44 4.35 20.10 8.46
N ASN A 45 4.26 20.85 7.35
CA ASN A 45 3.26 21.89 7.16
C ASN A 45 1.83 21.32 7.16
N GLN A 46 1.60 20.20 6.49
CA GLN A 46 0.30 19.53 6.52
C GLN A 46 -0.04 19.01 7.93
N ALA A 47 0.98 18.51 8.66
CA ALA A 47 0.81 18.08 10.04
C ALA A 47 0.49 19.25 10.98
N ALA A 48 1.06 20.43 10.76
CA ALA A 48 0.71 21.64 11.50
C ALA A 48 -0.76 22.03 11.30
N GLU A 49 -1.29 21.97 10.06
CA GLU A 49 -2.72 22.18 9.79
C GLU A 49 -3.63 21.20 10.57
N ILE A 50 -3.23 19.94 10.67
CA ILE A 50 -3.97 18.94 11.46
C ILE A 50 -3.87 19.25 12.96
N SER A 51 -2.70 19.67 13.43
CA SER A 51 -2.49 20.11 14.82
C SER A 51 -3.38 21.30 15.19
N ASP A 52 -3.50 22.27 14.28
CA ASP A 52 -4.39 23.41 14.45
C ASP A 52 -5.86 22.98 14.49
N ALA A 53 -6.26 22.03 13.60
CA ALA A 53 -7.61 21.49 13.58
C ALA A 53 -7.98 20.68 14.84
N LEU A 54 -7.00 20.07 15.54
CA LEU A 54 -7.19 19.41 16.85
C LEU A 54 -7.41 20.43 17.98
N GLY A 55 -6.93 21.67 17.82
CA GLY A 55 -7.04 22.72 18.81
C GLY A 55 -6.40 22.33 20.16
N TYR A 56 -7.12 22.45 21.25
CA TYR A 56 -6.60 22.15 22.61
C TYR A 56 -6.22 20.69 22.86
N ARG A 57 -6.66 19.78 21.96
CA ARG A 57 -6.28 18.35 22.01
C ARG A 57 -4.92 18.09 21.41
N SER A 58 -4.34 19.04 20.67
CA SER A 58 -3.03 18.82 20.09
C SER A 58 -1.96 18.69 21.17
N ALA A 59 -1.19 17.59 21.12
CA ALA A 59 0.02 17.38 21.88
C ALA A 59 1.28 17.84 21.09
N GLY A 60 1.08 18.43 19.90
CA GLY A 60 2.13 18.89 19.00
C GLY A 60 2.33 18.02 17.78
N VAL A 61 3.34 18.37 16.98
CA VAL A 61 3.72 17.67 15.76
C VAL A 61 5.05 16.96 15.97
N LEU A 62 5.16 15.73 15.45
CA LEU A 62 6.38 14.93 15.43
C LEU A 62 6.69 14.50 14.00
N ALA A 63 7.45 15.33 13.28
CA ALA A 63 7.82 15.14 11.87
C ALA A 63 9.09 14.28 11.74
N VAL A 64 9.03 13.02 12.15
CA VAL A 64 10.21 12.11 12.21
C VAL A 64 10.00 10.79 11.46
N ALA A 65 8.84 10.59 10.83
CA ALA A 65 8.55 9.36 10.12
C ALA A 65 9.56 9.14 8.99
N ARG A 66 10.02 7.90 8.84
CA ARG A 66 11.00 7.49 7.83
C ARG A 66 10.57 6.21 7.14
N MET A 67 11.06 6.05 5.92
CA MET A 67 10.85 4.82 5.13
C MET A 67 11.27 3.58 5.94
N HIS A 68 10.51 2.49 5.75
CA HIS A 68 10.74 1.21 6.41
C HIS A 68 10.55 1.20 7.95
N THR A 69 10.01 2.26 8.53
CA THR A 69 9.67 2.36 9.97
C THR A 69 10.81 1.85 10.88
N PRO A 70 11.95 2.57 10.95
CA PRO A 70 13.07 2.15 11.79
C PRO A 70 12.67 2.09 13.27
N THR A 71 13.13 1.06 13.99
CA THR A 71 12.75 0.84 15.40
C THR A 71 13.29 1.93 16.31
N ASP A 72 14.48 2.47 16.05
CA ASP A 72 15.07 3.58 16.81
C ASP A 72 14.24 4.88 16.70
N VAL A 73 13.70 5.16 15.50
CA VAL A 73 12.77 6.29 15.28
C VAL A 73 11.48 6.06 16.06
N THR A 74 10.97 4.83 16.04
CA THR A 74 9.75 4.47 16.79
C THR A 74 9.94 4.63 18.30
N GLU A 75 11.06 4.18 18.85
CA GLU A 75 11.36 4.28 20.28
C GLU A 75 11.42 5.75 20.72
N ARG A 76 12.13 6.60 19.98
CA ARG A 76 12.16 8.05 20.23
C ARG A 76 10.78 8.71 20.13
N ALA A 77 9.95 8.24 19.20
CA ALA A 77 8.59 8.72 19.06
C ALA A 77 7.74 8.33 20.28
N VAL A 78 7.81 7.09 20.75
CA VAL A 78 7.13 6.63 21.98
C VAL A 78 7.54 7.46 23.20
N ASP A 79 8.85 7.74 23.37
CA ASP A 79 9.34 8.60 24.46
C ASP A 79 8.77 10.02 24.37
N SER A 80 8.66 10.57 23.15
CA SER A 80 8.10 11.91 22.94
C SER A 80 6.61 11.96 23.26
N LEU A 81 5.82 10.94 22.85
CA LEU A 81 4.41 10.79 23.19
C LEU A 81 4.21 10.71 24.71
N SER A 82 5.00 9.87 25.36
CA SER A 82 4.95 9.70 26.83
C SER A 82 5.19 11.01 27.57
N ARG A 83 6.22 11.78 27.17
CA ARG A 83 6.51 13.09 27.77
C ARG A 83 5.42 14.13 27.54
N ALA A 84 4.73 14.05 26.38
CA ALA A 84 3.63 14.94 26.05
C ALA A 84 2.30 14.50 26.72
N GLY A 85 2.25 13.32 27.32
CA GLY A 85 1.03 12.73 27.86
C GLY A 85 0.00 12.40 26.77
N ALA A 86 0.47 12.07 25.55
CA ALA A 86 -0.43 11.76 24.42
C ALA A 86 -1.10 10.40 24.62
N ASP A 87 -2.42 10.36 24.42
CA ASP A 87 -3.28 9.18 24.49
C ASP A 87 -3.78 8.70 23.12
N GLY A 88 -3.38 9.40 22.04
CA GLY A 88 -3.68 9.04 20.66
C GLY A 88 -2.68 9.61 19.68
N THR A 89 -2.71 9.10 18.45
CA THR A 89 -1.92 9.65 17.33
C THR A 89 -2.79 9.96 16.13
N VAL A 90 -2.41 11.01 15.37
CA VAL A 90 -2.88 11.24 14.00
C VAL A 90 -1.70 11.09 13.06
N SER A 91 -1.76 10.16 12.13
CA SER A 91 -0.74 9.98 11.10
C SER A 91 -1.21 10.59 9.78
N ILE A 92 -0.61 11.72 9.35
CA ILE A 92 -0.85 12.28 8.02
C ILE A 92 0.33 11.98 7.11
N GLY A 93 0.10 11.15 6.08
CA GLY A 93 1.17 10.75 5.17
C GLY A 93 0.90 9.44 4.46
N GLY A 94 1.94 8.91 3.83
CA GLY A 94 1.94 7.59 3.20
C GLY A 94 2.30 6.46 4.17
N GLY A 95 2.70 5.31 3.59
CA GLY A 95 3.01 4.09 4.36
C GLY A 95 4.04 4.28 5.47
N SER A 96 5.02 5.18 5.32
CA SER A 96 6.03 5.45 6.35
C SER A 96 5.44 6.07 7.61
N THR A 97 4.56 7.06 7.43
CA THR A 97 3.94 7.78 8.55
C THR A 97 2.88 6.91 9.23
N ILE A 98 2.05 6.24 8.43
CA ILE A 98 1.05 5.28 8.95
C ILE A 98 1.76 4.14 9.67
N GLY A 99 2.89 3.64 9.11
CA GLY A 99 3.74 2.63 9.75
C GLY A 99 4.27 3.06 11.11
N LEU A 100 4.72 4.32 11.25
CA LEU A 100 5.17 4.85 12.54
C LEU A 100 4.03 4.84 13.57
N GLY A 101 2.82 5.32 13.20
CA GLY A 101 1.66 5.27 14.08
C GLY A 101 1.29 3.84 14.49
N LYS A 102 1.34 2.88 13.57
CA LYS A 102 1.16 1.45 13.85
C LYS A 102 2.22 0.90 14.82
N ALA A 103 3.48 1.28 14.61
CA ALA A 103 4.58 0.83 15.45
C ALA A 103 4.47 1.38 16.88
N ILE A 104 3.96 2.61 17.03
CA ILE A 104 3.60 3.21 18.32
C ILE A 104 2.44 2.46 18.94
N ALA A 105 1.34 2.25 18.21
CA ALA A 105 0.17 1.51 18.71
C ALA A 105 0.52 0.10 19.19
N LEU A 106 1.41 -0.61 18.48
CA LEU A 106 1.90 -1.92 18.91
C LEU A 106 2.55 -1.91 20.28
N ARG A 107 3.29 -0.84 20.63
CA ARG A 107 4.05 -0.71 21.88
C ARG A 107 3.25 -0.13 23.02
N THR A 108 2.32 0.75 22.71
CA THR A 108 1.61 1.57 23.72
C THR A 108 0.13 1.24 23.85
N ASN A 109 -0.42 0.55 22.84
CA ASN A 109 -1.86 0.26 22.71
C ASN A 109 -2.74 1.53 22.57
N ILE A 110 -2.16 2.70 22.28
CA ILE A 110 -2.93 3.92 22.01
C ILE A 110 -3.48 3.91 20.57
N PRO A 111 -4.71 4.42 20.35
CA PRO A 111 -5.31 4.38 19.02
C PRO A 111 -4.66 5.36 18.05
N GLN A 112 -4.75 5.00 16.78
CA GLN A 112 -4.29 5.82 15.64
C GLN A 112 -5.49 6.29 14.81
N ILE A 113 -5.51 7.57 14.45
CA ILE A 113 -6.28 8.12 13.34
C ILE A 113 -5.32 8.23 12.15
N ALA A 114 -5.68 7.69 10.98
CA ALA A 114 -4.87 7.77 9.77
C ALA A 114 -5.49 8.72 8.74
N ILE A 115 -4.66 9.57 8.13
CA ILE A 115 -5.01 10.46 7.01
C ILE A 115 -4.06 10.14 5.86
N PRO A 116 -4.41 9.19 4.97
CA PRO A 116 -3.52 8.77 3.90
C PRO A 116 -3.39 9.84 2.82
N THR A 117 -2.13 10.08 2.38
CA THR A 117 -1.80 11.00 1.29
C THR A 117 -1.32 10.28 0.03
N THR A 118 -1.26 8.96 0.06
CA THR A 118 -0.86 8.06 -1.04
C THR A 118 -1.89 6.95 -1.22
N TYR A 119 -1.70 6.10 -2.23
CA TYR A 119 -2.58 4.96 -2.51
C TYR A 119 -2.04 3.63 -1.96
N ALA A 120 -1.15 3.66 -0.95
CA ALA A 120 -0.44 2.48 -0.46
C ALA A 120 -1.30 1.43 0.27
N GLY A 121 -2.45 1.81 0.85
CA GLY A 121 -3.40 0.90 1.50
C GLY A 121 -2.98 0.39 2.89
N SER A 122 -1.84 0.82 3.43
CA SER A 122 -1.34 0.40 4.74
C SER A 122 -2.31 0.67 5.89
N GLU A 123 -3.09 1.75 5.80
CA GLU A 123 -4.09 2.17 6.77
C GLU A 123 -5.22 1.16 6.98
N MET A 124 -5.44 0.27 6.02
CA MET A 124 -6.52 -0.72 6.04
C MET A 124 -6.10 -2.09 6.57
N THR A 125 -4.86 -2.22 7.05
CA THR A 125 -4.28 -3.54 7.37
C THR A 125 -3.85 -3.68 8.81
N SER A 126 -3.85 -4.92 9.32
CA SER A 126 -3.18 -5.33 10.55
C SER A 126 -1.68 -5.60 10.37
N ILE A 127 -1.11 -5.22 9.22
CA ILE A 127 0.29 -5.51 8.87
C ILE A 127 1.16 -4.33 9.27
N LEU A 128 2.29 -4.63 9.92
CA LEU A 128 3.34 -3.67 10.24
C LEU A 128 4.70 -4.21 9.78
N GLY A 129 5.36 -3.47 8.89
CA GLY A 129 6.76 -3.68 8.54
C GLY A 129 7.65 -2.75 9.36
N GLN A 130 8.72 -3.27 9.94
CA GLN A 130 9.73 -2.51 10.69
C GLN A 130 11.13 -2.93 10.26
N THR A 131 12.09 -2.02 10.41
CA THR A 131 13.50 -2.33 10.20
C THR A 131 14.27 -2.12 11.49
N LYS A 132 15.01 -3.15 11.93
CA LYS A 132 15.92 -3.11 13.06
C LYS A 132 17.31 -3.57 12.61
N ASP A 133 18.34 -2.77 12.86
CA ASP A 133 19.72 -3.07 12.49
C ASP A 133 19.89 -3.52 11.03
N GLY A 134 19.18 -2.84 10.11
CA GLY A 134 19.18 -3.17 8.68
C GLY A 134 18.34 -4.40 8.30
N VAL A 135 17.74 -5.10 9.26
CA VAL A 135 16.90 -6.29 9.01
C VAL A 135 15.43 -5.90 9.02
N LYS A 136 14.75 -6.10 7.89
CA LYS A 136 13.30 -5.87 7.75
C LYS A 136 12.52 -7.06 8.29
N SER A 137 11.55 -6.79 9.15
CA SER A 137 10.59 -7.77 9.67
C SER A 137 9.16 -7.29 9.45
N THR A 138 8.25 -8.24 9.27
CA THR A 138 6.81 -7.95 9.10
C THR A 138 6.03 -8.81 10.08
N LEU A 139 5.03 -8.21 10.73
CA LEU A 139 4.10 -8.89 11.63
C LEU A 139 2.65 -8.53 11.32
N ARG A 140 1.72 -9.35 11.81
CA ARG A 140 0.28 -9.07 11.83
C ARG A 140 -0.19 -8.99 13.28
N ASP A 141 -0.84 -7.88 13.64
CA ASP A 141 -1.41 -7.69 14.97
C ASP A 141 -2.62 -6.75 14.89
N ALA A 142 -3.72 -7.10 15.53
CA ALA A 142 -4.94 -6.28 15.51
C ALA A 142 -4.73 -4.88 16.15
N ARG A 143 -3.79 -4.75 17.09
CA ARG A 143 -3.48 -3.47 17.75
C ARG A 143 -2.96 -2.39 16.81
N VAL A 144 -2.36 -2.79 15.67
CA VAL A 144 -1.81 -1.83 14.72
C VAL A 144 -2.83 -1.31 13.70
N ILE A 145 -4.07 -1.78 13.76
CA ILE A 145 -5.14 -1.30 12.88
C ILE A 145 -5.54 0.10 13.33
N PRO A 146 -5.53 1.11 12.45
CA PRO A 146 -6.06 2.42 12.79
C PRO A 146 -7.52 2.35 13.27
N ALA A 147 -7.84 3.02 14.36
CA ALA A 147 -9.21 3.09 14.86
C ALA A 147 -10.14 3.92 13.95
N CYS A 148 -9.54 4.92 13.26
CA CYS A 148 -10.25 5.76 12.29
C CYS A 148 -9.35 6.07 11.09
N VAL A 149 -9.96 6.13 9.89
CA VAL A 149 -9.28 6.60 8.66
C VAL A 149 -10.09 7.72 8.04
N LEU A 150 -9.44 8.85 7.78
CA LEU A 150 -10.01 10.00 7.10
C LEU A 150 -9.46 10.05 5.66
N TYR A 151 -10.28 9.66 4.71
CA TYR A 151 -9.95 9.75 3.28
C TYR A 151 -10.37 11.13 2.76
N ASP A 152 -9.41 12.05 2.79
CA ASP A 152 -9.55 13.40 2.25
C ASP A 152 -8.78 13.52 0.95
N VAL A 153 -9.49 13.63 -0.15
CA VAL A 153 -8.87 13.73 -1.48
C VAL A 153 -7.90 14.91 -1.61
N GLU A 154 -8.14 16.01 -0.90
CA GLU A 154 -7.25 17.18 -0.95
C GLU A 154 -5.84 16.87 -0.41
N CYS A 155 -5.72 15.90 0.49
CA CYS A 155 -4.41 15.45 0.98
C CYS A 155 -3.59 14.70 -0.08
N THR A 156 -4.22 14.27 -1.17
CA THR A 156 -3.52 13.58 -2.29
C THR A 156 -3.07 14.53 -3.40
N LEU A 157 -3.53 15.80 -3.41
CA LEU A 157 -3.22 16.77 -4.47
C LEU A 157 -1.73 17.11 -4.56
N THR A 158 -1.00 17.01 -3.45
CA THR A 158 0.44 17.25 -3.39
C THR A 158 1.27 16.03 -3.82
N LEU A 159 0.63 14.87 -4.01
CA LEU A 159 1.34 13.66 -4.48
C LEU A 159 1.70 13.82 -5.96
N PRO A 160 3.00 13.79 -6.33
CA PRO A 160 3.41 13.90 -7.72
C PRO A 160 2.76 12.84 -8.62
N SER A 161 2.56 13.17 -9.90
CA SER A 161 1.92 12.27 -10.88
C SER A 161 2.59 10.90 -10.95
N ALA A 162 3.92 10.85 -11.04
CA ALA A 162 4.67 9.59 -11.06
C ALA A 162 4.46 8.76 -9.79
N ALA A 163 4.51 9.40 -8.61
CA ALA A 163 4.24 8.72 -7.35
C ALA A 163 2.78 8.26 -7.24
N SER A 164 1.82 9.02 -7.79
CA SER A 164 0.41 8.62 -7.88
C SER A 164 0.25 7.36 -8.74
N SER A 165 0.91 7.32 -9.91
CA SER A 165 0.90 6.18 -10.82
C SER A 165 1.48 4.92 -10.17
N ASN A 166 2.70 5.02 -9.61
CA ASN A 166 3.38 3.89 -8.98
C ASN A 166 2.62 3.38 -7.74
N SER A 167 2.13 4.29 -6.90
CA SER A 167 1.32 3.93 -5.73
C SER A 167 -0.01 3.29 -6.12
N GLY A 168 -0.65 3.76 -7.20
CA GLY A 168 -1.87 3.18 -7.75
C GLY A 168 -1.66 1.79 -8.35
N LEU A 169 -0.56 1.56 -9.08
CA LEU A 169 -0.18 0.24 -9.59
C LEU A 169 0.13 -0.75 -8.45
N ASN A 170 0.82 -0.29 -7.40
CA ASN A 170 1.00 -1.08 -6.19
C ASN A 170 -0.35 -1.44 -5.54
N ALA A 171 -1.30 -0.50 -5.47
CA ALA A 171 -2.64 -0.79 -4.97
C ALA A 171 -3.35 -1.84 -5.84
N ILE A 172 -3.31 -1.72 -7.17
CA ILE A 172 -3.87 -2.72 -8.08
C ILE A 172 -3.30 -4.12 -7.80
N ALA A 173 -2.00 -4.23 -7.53
CA ALA A 173 -1.37 -5.51 -7.21
C ALA A 173 -1.98 -6.19 -5.96
N HIS A 174 -2.39 -5.42 -4.95
CA HIS A 174 -3.12 -5.96 -3.78
C HIS A 174 -4.44 -6.62 -4.19
N ALA A 175 -5.23 -5.93 -5.01
CA ALA A 175 -6.52 -6.45 -5.46
C ALA A 175 -6.36 -7.62 -6.43
N VAL A 176 -5.36 -7.59 -7.31
CA VAL A 176 -5.03 -8.67 -8.24
C VAL A 176 -4.69 -9.95 -7.47
N GLU A 177 -3.82 -9.89 -6.46
CA GLU A 177 -3.52 -11.06 -5.63
C GLU A 177 -4.70 -11.47 -4.74
N GLY A 178 -5.51 -10.51 -4.28
CA GLY A 178 -6.73 -10.78 -3.54
C GLY A 178 -7.76 -11.62 -4.31
N LEU A 179 -7.81 -11.48 -5.63
CA LEU A 179 -8.74 -12.23 -6.49
C LEU A 179 -8.46 -13.73 -6.51
N TYR A 180 -7.20 -14.14 -6.45
CA TYR A 180 -6.82 -15.55 -6.45
C TYR A 180 -6.28 -16.05 -5.11
N SER A 181 -6.29 -15.23 -4.06
CA SER A 181 -5.87 -15.65 -2.72
C SER A 181 -6.63 -16.88 -2.22
N GLN A 182 -5.97 -17.68 -1.37
CA GLN A 182 -6.66 -18.77 -0.65
C GLN A 182 -7.77 -18.27 0.27
N ASP A 183 -7.64 -17.05 0.78
CA ASP A 183 -8.60 -16.42 1.68
C ASP A 183 -9.73 -15.70 0.95
N ARG A 184 -9.75 -15.79 -0.42
CA ARG A 184 -10.77 -15.13 -1.23
C ARG A 184 -12.17 -15.61 -0.87
N ASN A 185 -13.12 -14.73 -0.94
CA ASN A 185 -14.52 -15.00 -0.73
C ASN A 185 -15.38 -14.10 -1.62
N PRO A 186 -16.69 -14.32 -1.74
CA PRO A 186 -17.54 -13.51 -2.61
C PRO A 186 -17.49 -12.01 -2.33
N ILE A 187 -17.28 -11.60 -1.08
CA ILE A 187 -17.23 -10.18 -0.68
C ILE A 187 -15.90 -9.58 -1.13
N SER A 188 -14.77 -10.21 -0.80
CA SER A 188 -13.44 -9.73 -1.20
C SER A 188 -13.29 -9.71 -2.73
N LYS A 189 -13.87 -10.68 -3.44
CA LYS A 189 -13.89 -10.71 -4.91
C LYS A 189 -14.58 -9.49 -5.50
N LEU A 190 -15.76 -9.11 -5.00
CA LEU A 190 -16.47 -7.90 -5.44
C LEU A 190 -15.64 -6.64 -5.19
N GLN A 191 -15.02 -6.52 -4.00
CA GLN A 191 -14.16 -5.40 -3.65
C GLN A 191 -12.94 -5.30 -4.58
N CYS A 192 -12.26 -6.40 -4.86
CA CYS A 192 -11.08 -6.43 -5.73
C CYS A 192 -11.43 -6.04 -7.18
N ILE A 193 -12.56 -6.54 -7.72
CA ILE A 193 -13.00 -6.21 -9.08
C ILE A 193 -13.30 -4.71 -9.20
N ASP A 194 -14.06 -4.16 -8.26
CA ASP A 194 -14.41 -2.74 -8.26
C ASP A 194 -13.17 -1.86 -8.07
N ALA A 195 -12.24 -2.28 -7.20
CA ALA A 195 -10.97 -1.61 -6.97
C ALA A 195 -10.15 -1.47 -8.26
N VAL A 196 -9.92 -2.59 -8.98
CA VAL A 196 -9.10 -2.57 -10.20
C VAL A 196 -9.78 -1.74 -11.29
N ARG A 197 -11.08 -1.92 -11.52
CA ARG A 197 -11.84 -1.13 -12.50
C ARG A 197 -11.73 0.37 -12.21
N THR A 198 -11.99 0.75 -10.97
CA THR A 198 -11.93 2.16 -10.56
C THR A 198 -10.54 2.77 -10.76
N LEU A 199 -9.47 2.04 -10.42
CA LEU A 199 -8.10 2.52 -10.60
C LEU A 199 -7.68 2.57 -12.08
N VAL A 200 -8.08 1.58 -12.88
CA VAL A 200 -7.81 1.57 -14.33
C VAL A 200 -8.46 2.77 -15.01
N ASP A 201 -9.66 3.17 -14.59
CA ASP A 201 -10.35 4.35 -15.12
C ASP A 201 -9.75 5.67 -14.61
N ALA A 202 -9.39 5.75 -13.33
CA ALA A 202 -9.00 6.99 -12.67
C ALA A 202 -7.52 7.38 -12.91
N LEU A 203 -6.59 6.42 -12.83
CA LEU A 203 -5.15 6.71 -12.86
C LEU A 203 -4.68 7.39 -14.16
N PRO A 204 -5.18 7.06 -15.37
CA PRO A 204 -4.81 7.78 -16.59
C PRO A 204 -5.23 9.26 -16.58
N VAL A 205 -6.32 9.59 -15.88
CA VAL A 205 -6.74 10.98 -15.71
C VAL A 205 -5.83 11.69 -14.71
N VAL A 206 -5.55 11.06 -13.56
CA VAL A 206 -4.62 11.59 -12.54
C VAL A 206 -3.22 11.81 -13.12
N ALA A 207 -2.74 10.89 -13.97
CA ALA A 207 -1.43 11.02 -14.61
C ALA A 207 -1.33 12.26 -15.53
N ARG A 208 -2.41 12.56 -16.27
CA ARG A 208 -2.45 13.69 -17.21
C ARG A 208 -2.88 15.01 -16.57
N LYS A 209 -3.75 14.96 -15.55
CA LYS A 209 -4.33 16.09 -14.83
C LYS A 209 -4.26 15.83 -13.33
N PRO A 210 -3.09 16.04 -12.71
CA PRO A 210 -2.85 15.66 -11.32
C PRO A 210 -3.67 16.49 -10.30
N ASP A 211 -4.29 17.56 -10.72
CA ASP A 211 -5.19 18.42 -9.94
C ASP A 211 -6.70 18.09 -10.14
N ASP A 212 -7.04 17.09 -10.95
CA ASP A 212 -8.43 16.65 -11.15
C ASP A 212 -8.93 15.94 -9.89
N ILE A 213 -9.72 16.65 -9.09
CA ILE A 213 -10.24 16.19 -7.80
C ILE A 213 -11.12 14.95 -7.93
N GLU A 214 -11.96 14.88 -8.98
CA GLU A 214 -12.86 13.74 -9.17
C GLU A 214 -12.08 12.46 -9.50
N ALA A 215 -11.07 12.57 -10.37
CA ALA A 215 -10.21 11.45 -10.70
C ALA A 215 -9.39 10.99 -9.47
N ARG A 216 -8.84 11.94 -8.70
CA ARG A 216 -8.14 11.60 -7.45
C ARG A 216 -9.05 10.98 -6.40
N GLN A 217 -10.30 11.44 -6.29
CA GLN A 217 -11.27 10.85 -5.37
C GLN A 217 -11.61 9.41 -5.76
N LYS A 218 -11.78 9.15 -7.06
CA LYS A 218 -11.95 7.78 -7.58
C LYS A 218 -10.72 6.92 -7.32
N ALA A 219 -9.51 7.45 -7.60
CA ALA A 219 -8.28 6.73 -7.32
C ALA A 219 -8.12 6.41 -5.82
N GLN A 220 -8.43 7.36 -4.94
CA GLN A 220 -8.41 7.15 -3.48
C GLN A 220 -9.43 6.08 -3.04
N TYR A 221 -10.63 6.07 -3.63
CA TYR A 221 -11.63 5.04 -3.37
C TYR A 221 -11.16 3.65 -3.84
N GLY A 222 -10.63 3.55 -5.05
CA GLY A 222 -10.05 2.29 -5.53
C GLY A 222 -8.90 1.80 -4.65
N ALA A 223 -8.01 2.71 -4.21
CA ALA A 223 -6.93 2.39 -3.28
C ALA A 223 -7.42 1.92 -1.90
N PHE A 224 -8.49 2.53 -1.38
CA PHE A 224 -9.15 2.06 -0.17
C PHE A 224 -9.63 0.60 -0.29
N LEU A 225 -10.29 0.26 -1.39
CA LEU A 225 -10.73 -1.13 -1.65
C LEU A 225 -9.55 -2.09 -1.80
N CYS A 226 -8.46 -1.66 -2.46
CA CYS A 226 -7.22 -2.44 -2.54
C CYS A 226 -6.58 -2.67 -1.17
N GLY A 227 -6.61 -1.66 -0.30
CA GLY A 227 -6.15 -1.76 1.09
C GLY A 227 -6.97 -2.78 1.90
N LEU A 228 -8.30 -2.82 1.70
CA LEU A 228 -9.16 -3.86 2.29
C LEU A 228 -8.74 -5.25 1.80
N ALA A 229 -8.50 -5.42 0.50
CA ALA A 229 -8.03 -6.68 -0.07
C ALA A 229 -6.71 -7.14 0.57
N LEU A 230 -5.72 -6.22 0.69
CA LEU A 230 -4.44 -6.49 1.36
C LEU A 230 -4.62 -6.91 2.82
N GLY A 231 -5.56 -6.28 3.53
CA GLY A 231 -5.84 -6.58 4.95
C GLY A 231 -6.49 -7.95 5.16
N GLN A 232 -7.30 -8.40 4.20
CA GLN A 232 -8.15 -9.59 4.31
C GLN A 232 -7.59 -10.84 3.62
N SER A 233 -6.60 -10.68 2.73
CA SER A 233 -6.07 -11.75 1.90
C SER A 233 -4.60 -12.03 2.17
N GLY A 234 -4.21 -13.30 2.05
CA GLY A 234 -2.80 -13.68 1.92
C GLY A 234 -2.25 -13.26 0.57
N MET A 235 -1.07 -12.66 0.55
CA MET A 235 -0.36 -12.30 -0.69
C MET A 235 0.48 -13.47 -1.20
N ALA A 236 0.72 -13.51 -2.51
CA ALA A 236 1.36 -14.61 -3.20
C ALA A 236 2.65 -14.15 -3.93
N LEU A 237 2.86 -14.64 -5.16
CA LEU A 237 4.08 -14.46 -5.95
C LEU A 237 4.49 -13.00 -6.13
N HIS A 238 3.56 -12.12 -6.51
CA HIS A 238 3.87 -10.72 -6.78
C HIS A 238 4.53 -10.03 -5.57
N HIS A 239 3.85 -10.07 -4.42
CA HIS A 239 4.36 -9.43 -3.19
C HIS A 239 5.63 -10.11 -2.68
N LYS A 240 5.70 -11.45 -2.74
CA LYS A 240 6.91 -12.16 -2.34
C LYS A 240 8.10 -11.74 -3.17
N LEU A 241 7.94 -11.65 -4.49
CA LEU A 241 9.01 -11.24 -5.39
C LEU A 241 9.41 -9.77 -5.13
N CYS A 242 8.45 -8.87 -4.98
CA CYS A 242 8.74 -7.47 -4.64
C CYS A 242 9.49 -7.32 -3.31
N HIS A 243 9.16 -8.13 -2.29
CA HIS A 243 9.88 -8.13 -1.02
C HIS A 243 11.31 -8.67 -1.16
N VAL A 244 11.52 -9.71 -1.96
CA VAL A 244 12.86 -10.24 -2.27
C VAL A 244 13.69 -9.17 -2.98
N LEU A 245 13.15 -8.57 -4.03
CA LEU A 245 13.85 -7.56 -4.83
C LEU A 245 14.17 -6.30 -4.01
N GLY A 246 13.19 -5.78 -3.28
CA GLY A 246 13.39 -4.62 -2.41
C GLY A 246 14.35 -4.89 -1.25
N GLY A 247 14.32 -6.10 -0.68
CA GLY A 247 15.20 -6.46 0.44
C GLY A 247 16.63 -6.78 0.03
N ALA A 248 16.83 -7.38 -1.15
CA ALA A 248 18.16 -7.81 -1.62
C ALA A 248 18.95 -6.71 -2.35
N PHE A 249 18.23 -5.75 -2.98
CA PHE A 249 18.82 -4.75 -3.87
C PHE A 249 18.42 -3.31 -3.52
N ASP A 250 17.72 -3.10 -2.41
CA ASP A 250 17.25 -1.78 -1.95
C ASP A 250 16.42 -1.02 -3.01
N LEU A 251 15.62 -1.76 -3.80
CA LEU A 251 14.81 -1.16 -4.85
C LEU A 251 13.63 -0.38 -4.26
N PRO A 252 13.23 0.74 -4.90
CA PRO A 252 12.10 1.55 -4.45
C PRO A 252 10.79 0.75 -4.53
N HIS A 253 10.03 0.76 -3.43
CA HIS A 253 8.92 -0.18 -3.19
C HIS A 253 7.80 -0.08 -4.25
N ALA A 254 7.25 1.12 -4.46
CA ALA A 254 6.12 1.29 -5.36
C ALA A 254 6.49 1.04 -6.83
N GLU A 255 7.68 1.46 -7.24
CA GLU A 255 8.25 1.24 -8.57
C GLU A 255 8.50 -0.25 -8.82
N THR A 256 9.03 -0.97 -7.84
CA THR A 256 9.22 -2.42 -7.92
C THR A 256 7.88 -3.14 -8.14
N HIS A 257 6.85 -2.76 -7.40
CA HIS A 257 5.51 -3.31 -7.58
C HIS A 257 4.92 -2.99 -8.96
N ALA A 258 5.12 -1.76 -9.45
CA ALA A 258 4.64 -1.35 -10.78
C ALA A 258 5.31 -2.16 -11.91
N VAL A 259 6.63 -2.39 -11.80
CA VAL A 259 7.38 -3.18 -12.79
C VAL A 259 7.02 -4.65 -12.76
N VAL A 260 6.88 -5.24 -11.58
CA VAL A 260 6.64 -6.71 -11.44
C VAL A 260 5.20 -7.10 -11.76
N LEU A 261 4.22 -6.18 -11.61
CA LEU A 261 2.80 -6.46 -11.78
C LEU A 261 2.45 -7.18 -13.10
N PRO A 262 2.88 -6.72 -14.28
CA PRO A 262 2.56 -7.37 -15.55
C PRO A 262 2.99 -8.84 -15.62
N TYR A 263 4.19 -9.13 -15.13
CA TYR A 263 4.79 -10.45 -15.24
C TYR A 263 4.21 -11.44 -14.23
N ALA A 264 3.95 -11.00 -13.00
CA ALA A 264 3.29 -11.82 -11.99
C ALA A 264 1.83 -12.10 -12.33
N ALA A 265 1.12 -11.11 -12.93
CA ALA A 265 -0.24 -11.29 -13.40
C ALA A 265 -0.31 -12.27 -14.57
N GLU A 266 0.63 -12.19 -15.52
CA GLU A 266 0.73 -13.15 -16.64
C GLU A 266 1.04 -14.54 -16.15
N PHE A 267 1.99 -14.69 -15.22
CA PHE A 267 2.35 -15.99 -14.66
C PHE A 267 1.15 -16.70 -14.04
N ASN A 268 0.25 -15.96 -13.40
CA ASN A 268 -0.95 -16.47 -12.76
C ASN A 268 -2.23 -16.26 -13.60
N ALA A 269 -2.11 -16.03 -14.92
CA ALA A 269 -3.24 -15.65 -15.79
C ALA A 269 -4.41 -16.65 -15.78
N ASP A 270 -4.12 -17.93 -15.58
CA ASP A 270 -5.13 -19.00 -15.51
C ASP A 270 -5.74 -19.18 -14.12
N ALA A 271 -5.33 -18.37 -13.13
CA ALA A 271 -5.86 -18.47 -11.78
C ALA A 271 -7.38 -18.21 -11.76
N GLU A 272 -8.08 -19.02 -10.97
CA GLU A 272 -9.52 -18.82 -10.73
C GLU A 272 -9.76 -17.43 -10.11
N GLY A 273 -10.72 -16.70 -10.66
CA GLY A 273 -11.07 -15.35 -10.20
C GLY A 273 -10.58 -14.23 -11.11
N PHE A 274 -9.65 -14.48 -12.04
CA PHE A 274 -9.11 -13.47 -12.94
C PHE A 274 -10.02 -13.07 -14.10
N GLU A 275 -11.04 -13.84 -14.43
CA GLU A 275 -11.91 -13.57 -15.59
C GLU A 275 -12.43 -12.12 -15.68
N PRO A 276 -12.91 -11.48 -14.59
CA PRO A 276 -13.40 -10.11 -14.68
C PRO A 276 -12.31 -9.07 -14.98
N ILE A 277 -11.04 -9.38 -14.68
CA ILE A 277 -9.91 -8.49 -14.95
C ILE A 277 -9.37 -8.72 -16.37
N ARG A 278 -9.36 -9.97 -16.86
CA ARG A 278 -9.05 -10.25 -18.27
C ARG A 278 -9.95 -9.44 -19.21
N GLN A 279 -11.23 -9.35 -18.90
CA GLN A 279 -12.19 -8.58 -19.70
C GLN A 279 -11.87 -7.08 -19.79
N LEU A 280 -11.12 -6.50 -18.85
CA LEU A 280 -10.68 -5.11 -18.93
C LEU A 280 -9.69 -4.86 -20.06
N PHE A 281 -8.92 -5.88 -20.42
CA PHE A 281 -7.87 -5.77 -21.44
C PHE A 281 -8.22 -6.50 -22.76
N GLY A 282 -9.38 -7.16 -22.81
CA GLY A 282 -9.85 -7.87 -24.02
C GLY A 282 -8.85 -8.91 -24.50
N ASP A 283 -8.62 -8.95 -25.83
CA ASP A 283 -7.74 -9.92 -26.47
C ASP A 283 -6.23 -9.66 -26.24
N VAL A 284 -5.87 -8.56 -25.58
CA VAL A 284 -4.47 -8.20 -25.33
C VAL A 284 -3.79 -9.11 -24.30
N GLY A 285 -4.59 -9.81 -23.46
CA GLY A 285 -4.08 -10.60 -22.35
C GLY A 285 -3.80 -9.76 -21.09
N ILE A 286 -3.75 -10.42 -19.94
CA ILE A 286 -3.71 -9.72 -18.64
C ILE A 286 -2.34 -9.08 -18.37
N GLY A 287 -1.25 -9.83 -18.63
CA GLY A 287 0.10 -9.32 -18.43
C GLY A 287 0.44 -8.19 -19.40
N ALA A 288 0.17 -8.40 -20.69
CA ALA A 288 0.38 -7.37 -21.71
C ALA A 288 -0.52 -6.15 -21.45
N GLY A 289 -1.75 -6.33 -21.00
CA GLY A 289 -2.65 -5.24 -20.62
C GLY A 289 -2.12 -4.39 -19.47
N PHE A 290 -1.64 -5.01 -18.38
CA PHE A 290 -0.99 -4.26 -17.30
C PHE A 290 0.34 -3.63 -17.72
N TRP A 291 1.09 -4.26 -18.62
CA TRP A 291 2.31 -3.69 -19.15
C TRP A 291 2.04 -2.41 -19.94
N GLU A 292 1.07 -2.42 -20.87
CA GLU A 292 0.64 -1.25 -21.62
C GLU A 292 0.06 -0.17 -20.69
N PHE A 293 -0.72 -0.57 -19.69
CA PHE A 293 -1.28 0.34 -18.71
C PHE A 293 -0.20 1.03 -17.87
N ALA A 294 0.82 0.30 -17.40
CA ALA A 294 1.94 0.89 -16.67
C ALA A 294 2.71 1.92 -17.54
N ARG A 295 2.90 1.63 -18.84
CA ARG A 295 3.49 2.58 -19.81
C ARG A 295 2.64 3.82 -19.99
N LEU A 296 1.32 3.66 -20.13
CA LEU A 296 0.38 4.77 -20.24
C LEU A 296 0.47 5.72 -19.03
N LEU A 297 0.75 5.17 -17.85
CA LEU A 297 0.91 5.92 -16.60
C LEU A 297 2.31 6.53 -16.41
N GLY A 298 3.27 6.25 -17.29
CA GLY A 298 4.66 6.69 -17.16
C GLY A 298 5.41 6.00 -16.01
N ALA A 299 4.99 4.80 -15.61
CA ALA A 299 5.71 4.00 -14.63
C ALA A 299 7.04 3.47 -15.20
N PRO A 300 8.04 3.17 -14.35
CA PRO A 300 9.31 2.58 -14.78
C PRO A 300 9.10 1.33 -15.63
N SER A 301 9.99 1.16 -16.60
CA SER A 301 9.82 0.14 -17.63
C SER A 301 10.40 -1.21 -17.26
N SER A 302 11.36 -1.23 -16.34
CA SER A 302 12.11 -2.45 -16.06
C SER A 302 12.76 -2.38 -14.68
N LEU A 303 13.17 -3.53 -14.15
CA LEU A 303 13.95 -3.60 -12.93
C LEU A 303 15.33 -2.97 -13.11
N ALA A 304 15.91 -3.02 -14.32
CA ALA A 304 17.16 -2.34 -14.65
C ALA A 304 17.04 -0.82 -14.49
N GLU A 305 15.95 -0.22 -14.97
CA GLU A 305 15.70 1.23 -14.86
C GLU A 305 15.61 1.70 -13.41
N ILE A 306 15.10 0.87 -12.49
CA ILE A 306 14.98 1.19 -11.06
C ILE A 306 16.20 0.77 -10.24
N GLY A 307 17.30 0.35 -10.90
CA GLY A 307 18.60 0.15 -10.26
C GLY A 307 18.94 -1.30 -9.90
N MET A 308 18.18 -2.29 -10.36
CA MET A 308 18.57 -3.69 -10.16
C MET A 308 19.84 -4.02 -10.96
N PRO A 309 20.88 -4.62 -10.36
CA PRO A 309 22.05 -5.07 -11.10
C PRO A 309 21.73 -6.35 -11.90
N GLU A 310 22.31 -6.50 -13.10
CA GLU A 310 22.05 -7.67 -13.95
C GLU A 310 22.52 -8.99 -13.33
N ASP A 311 23.65 -8.97 -12.66
CA ASP A 311 24.21 -10.13 -11.95
C ASP A 311 23.38 -10.53 -10.70
N GLY A 312 22.43 -9.68 -10.31
CA GLY A 312 21.46 -9.94 -9.24
C GLY A 312 20.33 -10.90 -9.61
N ILE A 313 20.09 -11.19 -10.89
CA ILE A 313 18.94 -11.98 -11.37
C ILE A 313 18.97 -13.40 -10.80
N GLU A 314 20.11 -14.09 -10.87
CA GLU A 314 20.28 -15.44 -10.33
C GLU A 314 20.01 -15.47 -8.82
N ARG A 315 20.58 -14.52 -8.09
CA ARG A 315 20.36 -14.37 -6.64
C ARG A 315 18.90 -14.09 -6.30
N ALA A 316 18.21 -13.26 -7.09
CA ALA A 316 16.80 -12.99 -6.88
C ALA A 316 15.92 -14.23 -7.07
N ALA A 317 16.22 -15.05 -8.09
CA ALA A 317 15.53 -16.31 -8.33
C ALA A 317 15.76 -17.32 -7.19
N ASP A 318 16.99 -17.45 -6.71
CA ASP A 318 17.31 -18.30 -5.54
C ASP A 318 16.54 -17.89 -4.29
N LEU A 319 16.50 -16.59 -4.00
CA LEU A 319 15.77 -16.04 -2.85
C LEU A 319 14.25 -16.20 -2.99
N ALA A 320 13.72 -16.10 -4.21
CA ALA A 320 12.28 -16.23 -4.46
C ALA A 320 11.77 -17.66 -4.14
N VAL A 321 12.63 -18.69 -4.31
CA VAL A 321 12.26 -20.09 -4.03
C VAL A 321 12.77 -20.58 -2.67
N ALA A 322 13.61 -19.82 -1.97
CA ALA A 322 14.25 -20.26 -0.71
C ALA A 322 13.26 -20.53 0.43
N SER A 323 12.11 -19.88 0.44
CA SER A 323 11.08 -20.07 1.46
C SER A 323 9.75 -20.39 0.79
N PRO A 324 9.17 -21.58 1.03
CA PRO A 324 7.89 -21.96 0.46
C PRO A 324 6.79 -20.96 0.82
N TYR A 325 5.95 -20.62 -0.14
CA TYR A 325 4.73 -19.86 0.03
C TYR A 325 3.70 -20.31 -1.00
N TRP A 326 2.45 -20.04 -0.70
CA TRP A 326 1.38 -20.41 -1.60
C TRP A 326 1.33 -19.50 -2.84
N ASN A 327 1.05 -20.09 -3.99
CA ASN A 327 0.71 -19.40 -5.23
C ASN A 327 -0.28 -20.28 -6.02
N PRO A 328 -1.25 -19.74 -6.76
CA PRO A 328 -2.22 -20.57 -7.49
C PRO A 328 -1.57 -21.47 -8.54
N ARG A 329 -0.52 -21.03 -9.20
CA ARG A 329 0.34 -21.83 -10.07
C ARG A 329 1.62 -22.19 -9.33
N SER A 330 1.96 -23.48 -9.31
CA SER A 330 3.28 -23.90 -8.80
C SER A 330 4.39 -23.32 -9.67
N PHE A 331 5.55 -23.07 -9.07
CA PHE A 331 6.71 -22.52 -9.74
C PHE A 331 7.99 -23.10 -9.16
N ASP A 332 9.02 -23.07 -9.99
CA ASP A 332 10.37 -23.43 -9.61
C ASP A 332 11.37 -22.27 -9.86
N ARG A 333 12.65 -22.55 -9.65
CA ARG A 333 13.73 -21.59 -9.89
C ARG A 333 13.79 -21.13 -11.35
N SER A 334 13.53 -22.02 -12.30
CA SER A 334 13.58 -21.71 -13.73
C SER A 334 12.46 -20.74 -14.12
N ASP A 335 11.25 -20.93 -13.59
CA ASP A 335 10.15 -19.99 -13.76
C ASP A 335 10.52 -18.60 -13.25
N MET A 336 11.16 -18.52 -12.07
CA MET A 336 11.57 -17.24 -11.48
C MET A 336 12.66 -16.55 -12.29
N LEU A 337 13.61 -17.30 -12.84
CA LEU A 337 14.64 -16.75 -13.73
C LEU A 337 14.02 -16.13 -14.98
N ILE A 338 13.08 -16.83 -15.62
CA ILE A 338 12.38 -16.33 -16.81
C ILE A 338 11.60 -15.06 -16.48
N LEU A 339 10.82 -15.08 -15.40
CA LEU A 339 10.01 -13.94 -14.99
C LEU A 339 10.87 -12.72 -14.63
N ILE A 340 11.90 -12.93 -13.80
CA ILE A 340 12.78 -11.83 -13.35
C ILE A 340 13.58 -11.25 -14.52
N ARG A 341 14.08 -12.09 -15.44
CA ARG A 341 14.76 -11.64 -16.66
C ARG A 341 13.84 -10.78 -17.52
N ALA A 342 12.61 -11.23 -17.77
CA ALA A 342 11.63 -10.46 -18.54
C ALA A 342 11.31 -9.10 -17.87
N ALA A 343 11.18 -9.08 -16.54
CA ALA A 343 10.97 -7.85 -15.79
C ALA A 343 12.21 -6.94 -15.76
N PHE A 344 13.41 -7.53 -15.75
CA PHE A 344 14.68 -6.80 -15.82
C PHE A 344 14.85 -6.10 -17.16
N ASP A 345 14.55 -6.81 -18.26
CA ASP A 345 14.65 -6.29 -19.63
C ASP A 345 13.47 -5.37 -20.01
N GLY A 346 12.39 -5.36 -19.23
CA GLY A 346 11.16 -4.62 -19.54
C GLY A 346 10.40 -5.18 -20.74
N ALA A 347 10.62 -6.46 -21.08
CA ALA A 347 10.01 -7.10 -22.23
C ALA A 347 8.47 -7.18 -22.07
N ARG A 348 7.72 -6.86 -23.13
CA ARG A 348 6.26 -7.01 -23.12
C ARG A 348 5.92 -8.49 -22.90
N PRO A 349 5.09 -8.85 -21.89
CA PRO A 349 4.62 -10.23 -21.72
C PRO A 349 3.96 -10.75 -23.01
N ALA A 350 4.25 -12.01 -23.36
CA ALA A 350 3.57 -12.68 -24.46
C ALA A 350 2.15 -13.07 -24.00
N ASN A 351 1.24 -13.10 -24.95
CA ASN A 351 -0.15 -13.60 -24.70
C ASN A 351 -0.15 -15.12 -24.55
#